data_d45260f9072da0324c7abc49427aa6b3
#
_entry.id   d45260f9072da0324c7abc49427aa6b3
#
_cell.length_a   1.000
_cell.length_b   1.000
_cell.length_c   1.000
_cell.angle_alpha   90.00
_cell.angle_beta   90.00
_cell.angle_gamma   90.00
#
_symmetry.space_group_name_H-M   'P 1'
#
loop_
_entity.id
_entity.type
_entity.pdbx_description
1 polymer ?
#
loop_
_entity_poly.entity_id
_entity_poly.type
_entity_poly.pdbx_seq_one_letter_code
_entity_poly.pdbx_strand_id
1 'polypeptide(L)'
;MSTWNWNGARWWKFDFHTHTPASEDYGKGPDQAQLRSRTPREWLLDFMRAGMDCVAVTDHNSGAWVDRLKEALEELRREQPEGFRELFLFPGVEISVNGGVHLLAVFDPSAAGEKITALLGAVGFGGTFGRSDDVTTKSFAEVVSEVVRAGGIAIPAHVDENSGLLTTFSGTTLNQAIECADIV
;
A
#
# COMPACT_ATOMS: atom_id res chain seq x y z
N MET A 1 22.82 16.39 2.16
CA MET A 1 22.77 15.18 3.00
C MET A 1 22.26 15.63 4.35
N SER A 2 20.99 15.34 4.69
CA SER A 2 20.48 15.62 6.03
C SER A 2 21.14 14.62 6.98
N THR A 3 21.93 15.12 7.90
CA THR A 3 22.45 14.31 9.01
C THR A 3 21.25 13.95 9.90
N TRP A 4 20.87 12.69 9.89
CA TRP A 4 19.92 12.14 10.86
C TRP A 4 20.51 12.30 12.25
N ASN A 5 20.05 13.30 12.99
CA ASN A 5 20.38 13.45 14.41
C ASN A 5 19.48 12.50 15.20
N TRP A 6 19.86 11.24 15.22
CA TRP A 6 19.14 10.18 15.94
C TRP A 6 19.60 10.14 17.39
N ASN A 7 18.75 10.58 18.30
CA ASN A 7 19.01 10.59 19.75
C ASN A 7 18.28 9.48 20.50
N GLY A 8 18.26 8.26 19.98
CA GLY A 8 17.68 7.10 20.68
C GLY A 8 16.37 6.57 20.05
N ALA A 9 15.68 5.66 20.75
CA ALA A 9 14.42 5.07 20.29
C ALA A 9 13.30 6.10 20.21
N ARG A 10 12.50 6.04 19.16
CA ARG A 10 11.34 6.90 18.90
C ARG A 10 10.15 6.04 18.54
N TRP A 11 8.96 6.39 19.03
CA TRP A 11 7.71 5.84 18.53
C TRP A 11 7.30 6.51 17.24
N TRP A 12 6.98 5.68 16.23
CA TRP A 12 6.48 6.13 14.94
C TRP A 12 5.01 5.75 14.81
N LYS A 13 4.17 6.68 14.36
CA LYS A 13 2.79 6.38 13.96
C LYS A 13 2.81 6.02 12.49
N PHE A 14 2.61 4.76 12.20
CA PHE A 14 2.63 4.21 10.85
C PHE A 14 1.26 3.65 10.47
N ASP A 15 0.77 3.99 9.26
CA ASP A 15 -0.36 3.32 8.62
C ASP A 15 0.15 2.56 7.39
N PHE A 16 0.07 1.23 7.44
CA PHE A 16 0.57 0.35 6.38
C PHE A 16 -0.46 0.07 5.29
N HIS A 17 -1.75 0.37 5.52
CA HIS A 17 -2.82 -0.03 4.63
C HIS A 17 -3.77 1.13 4.37
N THR A 18 -3.49 1.89 3.31
CA THR A 18 -4.28 3.05 2.94
C THR A 18 -4.61 3.07 1.46
N HIS A 19 -5.78 3.60 1.13
CA HIS A 19 -6.24 3.77 -0.22
C HIS A 19 -6.37 5.24 -0.61
N THR A 20 -6.38 5.47 -1.91
CA THR A 20 -6.60 6.77 -2.54
C THR A 20 -7.77 6.67 -3.54
N PRO A 21 -8.18 7.76 -4.19
CA PRO A 21 -9.13 7.71 -5.30
C PRO A 21 -8.74 6.81 -6.49
N ALA A 22 -7.52 6.21 -6.50
CA ALA A 22 -7.15 5.20 -7.49
C ALA A 22 -7.81 3.84 -7.21
N SER A 23 -8.24 3.57 -5.99
CA SER A 23 -9.04 2.39 -5.66
C SER A 23 -10.53 2.65 -5.93
N GLU A 24 -11.21 1.73 -6.63
CA GLU A 24 -12.63 1.92 -6.98
C GLU A 24 -13.56 2.00 -5.77
N ASP A 25 -13.22 1.35 -4.67
CA ASP A 25 -13.99 1.31 -3.42
C ASP A 25 -13.71 2.49 -2.49
N TYR A 26 -12.67 3.30 -2.76
CA TYR A 26 -12.37 4.48 -1.98
C TYR A 26 -13.55 5.47 -1.99
N GLY A 27 -14.00 5.85 -0.80
CA GLY A 27 -15.13 6.77 -0.65
C GLY A 27 -16.50 6.17 -1.01
N LYS A 28 -16.66 4.85 -1.02
CA LYS A 28 -17.96 4.16 -1.22
C LYS A 28 -18.74 3.95 0.09
N GLY A 29 -18.13 4.22 1.25
CA GLY A 29 -18.83 4.15 2.53
C GLY A 29 -19.94 5.20 2.68
N PRO A 30 -20.85 5.04 3.62
CA PRO A 30 -21.88 6.04 3.93
C PRO A 30 -21.22 7.41 4.20
N ASP A 31 -21.74 8.46 3.59
CA ASP A 31 -21.27 9.85 3.74
C ASP A 31 -19.79 10.10 3.33
N GLN A 32 -19.18 9.21 2.56
CA GLN A 32 -17.78 9.29 2.14
C GLN A 32 -17.60 9.73 0.67
N ALA A 33 -18.66 9.99 -0.08
CA ALA A 33 -18.59 10.28 -1.52
C ALA A 33 -17.63 11.45 -1.86
N GLN A 34 -17.52 12.45 -0.97
CA GLN A 34 -16.61 13.59 -1.13
C GLN A 34 -15.13 13.17 -1.10
N LEU A 35 -14.78 12.03 -0.52
CA LEU A 35 -13.39 11.55 -0.49
C LEU A 35 -12.88 11.21 -1.89
N ARG A 36 -13.77 10.80 -2.81
CA ARG A 36 -13.39 10.48 -4.20
C ARG A 36 -12.86 11.67 -4.99
N SER A 37 -13.14 12.89 -4.56
CA SER A 37 -12.62 14.11 -5.17
C SER A 37 -11.32 14.62 -4.53
N ARG A 38 -10.77 13.90 -3.54
CA ARG A 38 -9.51 14.29 -2.90
C ARG A 38 -8.39 14.41 -3.92
N THR A 39 -7.65 15.51 -3.80
CA THR A 39 -6.37 15.68 -4.49
C THR A 39 -5.25 14.98 -3.71
N PRO A 40 -4.09 14.66 -4.33
CA PRO A 40 -2.93 14.15 -3.61
C PRO A 40 -2.50 15.03 -2.43
N ARG A 41 -2.55 16.34 -2.62
CA ARG A 41 -2.23 17.34 -1.58
C ARG A 41 -3.16 17.26 -0.36
N GLU A 42 -4.48 17.21 -0.60
CA GLU A 42 -5.48 17.10 0.46
C GLU A 42 -5.34 15.78 1.21
N TRP A 43 -5.12 14.68 0.49
CA TRP A 43 -4.91 13.35 1.07
C TRP A 43 -3.71 13.34 2.02
N LEU A 44 -2.57 13.88 1.61
CA LEU A 44 -1.36 13.99 2.45
C LEU A 44 -1.60 14.87 3.68
N LEU A 45 -2.24 16.02 3.51
CA LEU A 45 -2.54 16.93 4.63
C LEU A 45 -3.49 16.30 5.65
N ASP A 46 -4.42 15.44 5.23
CA ASP A 46 -5.30 14.71 6.15
C ASP A 46 -4.49 13.77 7.06
N PHE A 47 -3.51 13.03 6.55
CA PHE A 47 -2.60 12.20 7.36
C PHE A 47 -1.67 13.03 8.25
N MET A 48 -1.17 14.15 7.75
CA MET A 48 -0.35 15.07 8.53
C MET A 48 -1.14 15.65 9.72
N ARG A 49 -2.40 16.06 9.51
CA ARG A 49 -3.30 16.57 10.57
C ARG A 49 -3.67 15.47 11.57
N ALA A 50 -3.83 14.23 11.12
CA ALA A 50 -4.05 13.06 11.99
C ALA A 50 -2.82 12.70 12.84
N GLY A 51 -1.69 13.36 12.58
CA GLY A 51 -0.45 13.16 13.31
C GLY A 51 0.31 11.90 12.93
N MET A 52 0.10 11.36 11.72
CA MET A 52 0.87 10.22 11.21
C MET A 52 2.30 10.63 10.88
N ASP A 53 3.27 9.77 11.18
CA ASP A 53 4.67 9.97 10.80
C ASP A 53 4.99 9.29 9.47
N CYS A 54 4.38 8.14 9.22
CA CYS A 54 4.60 7.31 8.04
C CYS A 54 3.27 6.81 7.49
N VAL A 55 3.16 6.69 6.17
CA VAL A 55 2.01 6.10 5.49
C VAL A 55 2.46 5.29 4.29
N ALA A 56 1.91 4.09 4.12
CA ALA A 56 2.06 3.33 2.89
C ALA A 56 0.81 3.53 2.02
N VAL A 57 0.97 3.94 0.76
CA VAL A 57 -0.12 4.00 -0.21
C VAL A 57 -0.24 2.63 -0.87
N THR A 58 -1.36 1.96 -0.66
CA THR A 58 -1.58 0.56 -1.04
C THR A 58 -2.91 0.37 -1.77
N ASP A 59 -3.10 1.13 -2.85
CA ASP A 59 -4.31 1.00 -3.68
C ASP A 59 -4.45 -0.40 -4.27
N HIS A 60 -5.69 -0.86 -4.45
CA HIS A 60 -5.99 -2.15 -5.06
C HIS A 60 -5.39 -2.26 -6.47
N ASN A 61 -4.45 -3.19 -6.64
CA ASN A 61 -3.85 -3.52 -7.93
C ASN A 61 -3.41 -2.27 -8.74
N SER A 62 -2.94 -1.20 -8.09
CA SER A 62 -2.64 0.07 -8.75
C SER A 62 -1.51 0.85 -8.07
N GLY A 63 -0.59 1.40 -8.87
CA GLY A 63 0.41 2.37 -8.44
C GLY A 63 0.15 3.80 -8.95
N ALA A 64 -1.04 4.06 -9.48
CA ALA A 64 -1.33 5.30 -10.23
C ALA A 64 -1.20 6.60 -9.41
N TRP A 65 -1.30 6.52 -8.10
CA TRP A 65 -1.19 7.69 -7.22
C TRP A 65 0.19 7.88 -6.61
N VAL A 66 1.08 6.88 -6.69
CA VAL A 66 2.40 6.93 -6.05
C VAL A 66 3.19 8.18 -6.44
N ASP A 67 3.43 8.39 -7.73
CA ASP A 67 4.26 9.50 -8.19
C ASP A 67 3.56 10.86 -7.98
N ARG A 68 2.24 10.92 -8.13
CA ARG A 68 1.44 12.11 -7.84
C ARG A 68 1.50 12.53 -6.37
N LEU A 69 1.48 11.55 -5.46
CA LEU A 69 1.65 11.79 -4.02
C LEU A 69 3.06 12.26 -3.70
N LYS A 70 4.08 11.68 -4.33
CA LYS A 70 5.48 12.11 -4.15
C LYS A 70 5.69 13.55 -4.62
N GLU A 71 5.18 13.92 -5.78
CA GLU A 71 5.21 15.29 -6.29
C GLU A 71 4.53 16.27 -5.33
N ALA A 72 3.31 15.95 -4.89
CA ALA A 72 2.56 16.77 -3.95
C ALA A 72 3.26 16.89 -2.59
N LEU A 73 3.92 15.83 -2.11
CA LEU A 73 4.70 15.85 -0.87
C LEU A 73 5.90 16.79 -0.97
N GLU A 74 6.63 16.78 -2.10
CA GLU A 74 7.73 17.71 -2.34
C GLU A 74 7.26 19.17 -2.43
N GLU A 75 6.07 19.42 -3.00
CA GLU A 75 5.45 20.75 -2.98
C GLU A 75 5.11 21.19 -1.57
N LEU A 76 4.48 20.32 -0.78
CA LEU A 76 4.15 20.59 0.63
C LEU A 76 5.39 20.88 1.48
N ARG A 77 6.49 20.15 1.26
CA ARG A 77 7.78 20.40 1.92
C ARG A 77 8.36 21.78 1.62
N ARG A 78 8.20 22.27 0.39
CA ARG A 78 8.67 23.61 0.00
C ARG A 78 7.80 24.72 0.54
N GLU A 79 6.48 24.51 0.53
CA GLU A 79 5.50 25.55 0.91
C GLU A 79 5.25 25.63 2.41
N GLN A 80 5.34 24.51 3.12
CA GLN A 80 5.04 24.37 4.55
C GLN A 80 3.73 25.07 4.97
N PRO A 81 2.59 24.73 4.35
CA PRO A 81 1.32 25.39 4.66
C PRO A 81 0.85 25.04 6.08
N GLU A 82 -0.21 25.73 6.54
CA GLU A 82 -0.84 25.40 7.81
C GLU A 82 -1.26 23.91 7.85
N GLY A 83 -0.89 23.23 8.93
CA GLY A 83 -1.11 21.78 9.11
C GLY A 83 -0.03 20.91 8.50
N PHE A 84 1.00 21.49 7.85
CA PHE A 84 2.15 20.72 7.40
C PHE A 84 2.93 20.13 8.58
N ARG A 85 3.35 18.89 8.43
CA ARG A 85 4.36 18.22 9.23
C ARG A 85 5.11 17.22 8.35
N GLU A 86 6.31 16.83 8.74
CA GLU A 86 7.05 15.82 7.99
C GLU A 86 6.29 14.49 8.01
N LEU A 87 6.13 13.92 6.82
CA LEU A 87 5.47 12.62 6.58
C LEU A 87 6.37 11.79 5.66
N PHE A 88 6.58 10.52 6.03
CA PHE A 88 7.28 9.56 5.18
C PHE A 88 6.25 8.74 4.39
N LEU A 89 6.32 8.83 3.07
CA LEU A 89 5.46 8.11 2.14
C LEU A 89 6.18 6.86 1.62
N PHE A 90 5.56 5.70 1.83
CA PHE A 90 6.03 4.42 1.32
C PHE A 90 5.16 3.99 0.13
N PRO A 91 5.73 3.88 -1.07
CA PRO A 91 5.05 3.29 -2.21
C PRO A 91 4.67 1.83 -1.94
N GLY A 92 3.46 1.46 -2.32
CA GLY A 92 2.97 0.10 -2.14
C GLY A 92 1.79 -0.20 -3.04
N VAL A 93 1.25 -1.40 -2.89
CA VAL A 93 0.05 -1.87 -3.59
C VAL A 93 -0.60 -2.97 -2.76
N GLU A 94 -1.93 -3.01 -2.71
CA GLU A 94 -2.67 -4.16 -2.25
C GLU A 94 -3.00 -5.05 -3.45
N ILE A 95 -2.35 -6.21 -3.49
CA ILE A 95 -2.48 -7.18 -4.57
C ILE A 95 -3.62 -8.15 -4.24
N SER A 96 -4.63 -8.24 -5.10
CA SER A 96 -5.65 -9.27 -5.02
C SER A 96 -5.09 -10.56 -5.63
N VAL A 97 -4.73 -11.51 -4.77
CA VAL A 97 -4.05 -12.74 -5.15
C VAL A 97 -5.05 -13.81 -5.60
N ASN A 98 -4.64 -14.66 -6.53
CA ASN A 98 -5.43 -15.84 -6.91
C ASN A 98 -5.81 -16.67 -5.68
N GLY A 99 -7.10 -16.94 -5.52
CA GLY A 99 -7.68 -17.54 -4.31
C GLY A 99 -8.39 -16.53 -3.41
N GLY A 100 -8.37 -15.23 -3.73
CA GLY A 100 -9.17 -14.20 -3.07
C GLY A 100 -8.54 -13.61 -1.80
N VAL A 101 -7.24 -13.83 -1.57
CA VAL A 101 -6.49 -13.22 -0.47
C VAL A 101 -5.86 -11.91 -0.92
N HIS A 102 -5.86 -10.90 -0.06
CA HIS A 102 -5.15 -9.65 -0.30
C HIS A 102 -3.77 -9.66 0.36
N LEU A 103 -2.79 -9.14 -0.37
CA LEU A 103 -1.40 -9.02 0.07
C LEU A 103 -0.88 -7.61 -0.18
N LEU A 104 -0.39 -6.95 0.85
CA LEU A 104 0.32 -5.68 0.71
C LEU A 104 1.74 -5.94 0.23
N ALA A 105 2.18 -5.20 -0.77
CA ALA A 105 3.57 -5.07 -1.14
C ALA A 105 4.00 -3.62 -0.85
N VAL A 106 4.93 -3.43 0.08
CA VAL A 106 5.41 -2.11 0.50
C VAL A 106 6.88 -1.97 0.14
N PHE A 107 7.26 -0.84 -0.42
CA PHE A 107 8.60 -0.57 -0.94
C PHE A 107 9.27 0.61 -0.24
N ASP A 108 10.58 0.70 -0.44
CA ASP A 108 11.37 1.87 -0.03
C ASP A 108 10.78 3.18 -0.58
N PRO A 109 10.83 4.29 0.18
CA PRO A 109 10.31 5.59 -0.26
C PRO A 109 10.83 6.10 -1.61
N SER A 110 11.99 5.62 -2.07
CA SER A 110 12.54 5.99 -3.39
C SER A 110 11.82 5.31 -4.57
N ALA A 111 11.06 4.23 -4.34
CA ALA A 111 10.38 3.51 -5.41
C ALA A 111 9.35 4.38 -6.13
N ALA A 112 9.23 4.24 -7.45
CA ALA A 112 8.26 4.93 -8.29
C ALA A 112 7.05 4.04 -8.62
N GLY A 113 5.98 4.62 -9.13
CA GLY A 113 4.76 3.90 -9.55
C GLY A 113 5.03 2.85 -10.64
N GLU A 114 6.05 3.07 -11.47
CA GLU A 114 6.51 2.10 -12.47
C GLU A 114 6.89 0.74 -11.84
N LYS A 115 7.51 0.76 -10.66
CA LYS A 115 7.88 -0.46 -9.93
C LYS A 115 6.65 -1.29 -9.55
N ILE A 116 5.58 -0.61 -9.14
CA ILE A 116 4.29 -1.27 -8.85
C ILE A 116 3.71 -1.90 -10.11
N THR A 117 3.71 -1.16 -11.22
CA THR A 117 3.22 -1.64 -12.51
C THR A 117 4.01 -2.86 -12.99
N ALA A 118 5.34 -2.84 -12.85
CA ALA A 118 6.21 -3.97 -13.19
C ALA A 118 5.93 -5.21 -12.32
N LEU A 119 5.73 -5.00 -11.00
CA LEU A 119 5.36 -6.08 -10.09
C LEU A 119 4.01 -6.70 -10.47
N LEU A 120 2.98 -5.88 -10.74
CA LEU A 120 1.65 -6.37 -11.14
C LEU A 120 1.73 -7.21 -12.41
N GLY A 121 2.55 -6.81 -13.40
CA GLY A 121 2.85 -7.62 -14.57
C GLY A 121 3.55 -8.94 -14.21
N ALA A 122 4.53 -8.90 -13.30
CA ALA A 122 5.29 -10.09 -12.87
C ALA A 122 4.43 -11.13 -12.13
N VAL A 123 3.41 -10.68 -11.36
CA VAL A 123 2.46 -11.58 -10.69
C VAL A 123 1.29 -12.01 -11.58
N GLY A 124 1.30 -11.62 -12.86
CA GLY A 124 0.28 -12.02 -13.84
C GLY A 124 -1.07 -11.31 -13.62
N PHE A 125 -1.07 -10.07 -13.14
CA PHE A 125 -2.27 -9.27 -13.07
C PHE A 125 -2.66 -8.80 -14.48
N GLY A 126 -3.86 -9.13 -14.91
CA GLY A 126 -4.42 -8.74 -16.22
C GLY A 126 -5.80 -8.09 -16.13
N GLY A 127 -6.21 -7.71 -14.91
CA GLY A 127 -7.50 -7.09 -14.63
C GLY A 127 -7.48 -5.57 -14.75
N THR A 128 -8.49 -4.94 -14.19
CA THR A 128 -8.65 -3.47 -14.14
C THR A 128 -7.93 -2.90 -12.92
N PHE A 129 -7.02 -1.99 -13.13
CA PHE A 129 -6.33 -1.29 -12.05
C PHE A 129 -7.33 -0.55 -11.14
N GLY A 130 -7.14 -0.67 -9.83
CA GLY A 130 -8.02 -0.08 -8.82
C GLY A 130 -9.16 -0.99 -8.35
N ARG A 131 -9.36 -2.15 -8.97
CA ARG A 131 -10.41 -3.11 -8.58
C ARG A 131 -9.85 -4.19 -7.66
N SER A 132 -10.56 -4.44 -6.57
CA SER A 132 -10.24 -5.50 -5.61
C SER A 132 -10.68 -6.89 -6.05
N ASP A 133 -11.66 -6.99 -6.97
CA ASP A 133 -12.23 -8.26 -7.42
C ASP A 133 -11.37 -8.96 -8.50
N ASP A 134 -10.52 -8.22 -9.21
CA ASP A 134 -9.64 -8.76 -10.23
C ASP A 134 -8.36 -9.31 -9.59
N VAL A 135 -8.09 -10.60 -9.81
CA VAL A 135 -6.98 -11.31 -9.12
C VAL A 135 -5.81 -11.60 -10.06
N THR A 136 -4.64 -11.87 -9.46
CA THR A 136 -3.45 -12.33 -10.18
C THR A 136 -3.61 -13.77 -10.67
N THR A 137 -2.76 -14.21 -11.60
CA THR A 137 -2.72 -15.60 -12.05
C THR A 137 -1.81 -16.47 -11.17
N LYS A 138 -0.86 -15.89 -10.45
CA LYS A 138 0.07 -16.58 -9.56
C LYS A 138 -0.56 -16.91 -8.22
N SER A 139 -0.10 -17.99 -7.60
CA SER A 139 -0.44 -18.40 -6.24
C SER A 139 0.11 -17.44 -5.20
N PHE A 140 -0.41 -17.49 -3.97
CA PHE A 140 0.02 -16.65 -2.86
C PHE A 140 1.54 -16.70 -2.64
N ALA A 141 2.15 -17.89 -2.55
CA ALA A 141 3.58 -18.05 -2.35
C ALA A 141 4.42 -17.47 -3.50
N GLU A 142 3.96 -17.62 -4.75
CA GLU A 142 4.63 -17.05 -5.90
C GLU A 142 4.55 -15.51 -5.88
N VAL A 143 3.41 -14.93 -5.47
CA VAL A 143 3.27 -13.48 -5.34
C VAL A 143 4.19 -12.94 -4.25
N VAL A 144 4.25 -13.60 -3.07
CA VAL A 144 5.20 -13.23 -2.00
C VAL A 144 6.63 -13.22 -2.53
N SER A 145 7.04 -14.29 -3.23
CA SER A 145 8.39 -14.38 -3.80
C SER A 145 8.69 -13.27 -4.83
N GLU A 146 7.69 -12.87 -5.63
CA GLU A 146 7.84 -11.75 -6.57
C GLU A 146 8.00 -10.41 -5.86
N VAL A 147 7.24 -10.18 -4.77
CA VAL A 147 7.36 -8.96 -3.95
C VAL A 147 8.77 -8.85 -3.36
N VAL A 148 9.27 -9.92 -2.74
CA VAL A 148 10.61 -9.96 -2.14
C VAL A 148 11.68 -9.78 -3.21
N ARG A 149 11.57 -10.46 -4.37
CA ARG A 149 12.49 -10.28 -5.49
C ARG A 149 12.50 -8.85 -6.03
N ALA A 150 11.37 -8.17 -5.99
CA ALA A 150 11.27 -6.75 -6.33
C ALA A 150 11.86 -5.84 -5.25
N GLY A 151 12.30 -6.37 -4.10
CA GLY A 151 12.84 -5.61 -2.96
C GLY A 151 11.77 -4.94 -2.12
N GLY A 152 10.56 -5.50 -2.10
CA GLY A 152 9.46 -5.10 -1.23
C GLY A 152 9.32 -6.01 -0.01
N ILE A 153 8.44 -5.58 0.90
CA ILE A 153 7.99 -6.34 2.06
C ILE A 153 6.59 -6.85 1.75
N ALA A 154 6.34 -8.14 1.96
CA ALA A 154 5.05 -8.78 1.76
C ALA A 154 4.31 -8.91 3.09
N ILE A 155 3.12 -8.32 3.20
CA ILE A 155 2.31 -8.30 4.42
C ILE A 155 0.89 -8.78 4.06
N PRO A 156 0.39 -9.91 4.61
CA PRO A 156 -1.01 -10.29 4.41
C PRO A 156 -1.95 -9.20 4.96
N ALA A 157 -2.88 -8.73 4.13
CA ALA A 157 -3.84 -7.70 4.53
C ALA A 157 -4.95 -8.31 5.41
N HIS A 158 -5.47 -7.53 6.36
CA HIS A 158 -6.66 -7.83 7.20
C HIS A 158 -6.91 -9.33 7.42
N VAL A 159 -5.91 -10.02 7.99
CA VAL A 159 -5.77 -11.50 8.01
C VAL A 159 -7.00 -12.29 8.51
N ASP A 160 -7.82 -11.72 9.37
CA ASP A 160 -9.00 -12.30 10.03
C ASP A 160 -10.33 -11.76 9.49
N GLU A 161 -10.30 -10.91 8.46
CA GLU A 161 -11.48 -10.34 7.80
C GLU A 161 -11.68 -10.90 6.37
N ASN A 162 -12.64 -10.36 5.64
CA ASN A 162 -12.92 -10.74 4.24
C ASN A 162 -11.65 -10.56 3.38
N SER A 163 -11.39 -11.54 2.52
CA SER A 163 -10.16 -11.62 1.71
C SER A 163 -8.87 -11.69 2.53
N GLY A 164 -8.98 -11.96 3.83
CA GLY A 164 -7.84 -12.20 4.72
C GLY A 164 -7.35 -13.64 4.63
N LEU A 165 -6.10 -13.86 5.02
CA LEU A 165 -5.43 -15.16 4.94
C LEU A 165 -6.15 -16.24 5.76
N LEU A 166 -6.58 -15.91 6.98
CA LEU A 166 -7.19 -16.86 7.93
C LEU A 166 -8.65 -17.18 7.61
N THR A 167 -9.34 -16.32 6.87
CA THR A 167 -10.75 -16.51 6.50
C THR A 167 -10.90 -17.18 5.14
N THR A 168 -9.91 -17.01 4.26
CA THR A 168 -9.96 -17.49 2.88
C THR A 168 -9.29 -18.84 2.72
N PHE A 169 -8.16 -19.08 3.38
CA PHE A 169 -7.43 -20.35 3.33
C PHE A 169 -7.71 -21.21 4.54
N SER A 170 -7.61 -22.55 4.34
CA SER A 170 -7.79 -23.52 5.41
C SER A 170 -6.87 -24.74 5.19
N GLY A 171 -6.68 -25.55 6.24
CA GLY A 171 -5.93 -26.81 6.17
C GLY A 171 -4.52 -26.64 5.59
N THR A 172 -4.15 -27.50 4.65
CA THR A 172 -2.80 -27.50 4.06
C THR A 172 -2.44 -26.20 3.35
N THR A 173 -3.40 -25.56 2.67
CA THR A 173 -3.17 -24.30 1.96
C THR A 173 -2.82 -23.16 2.92
N LEU A 174 -3.54 -23.10 4.05
CA LEU A 174 -3.23 -22.11 5.10
C LEU A 174 -1.84 -22.35 5.70
N ASN A 175 -1.52 -23.60 6.04
CA ASN A 175 -0.22 -23.94 6.60
C ASN A 175 0.93 -23.57 5.65
N GLN A 176 0.80 -23.90 4.36
CA GLN A 176 1.79 -23.51 3.34
C GLN A 176 1.95 -22.00 3.21
N ALA A 177 0.85 -21.24 3.32
CA ALA A 177 0.93 -19.78 3.28
C ALA A 177 1.61 -19.20 4.52
N ILE A 178 1.32 -19.73 5.73
CA ILE A 178 1.94 -19.29 7.00
C ILE A 178 3.44 -19.66 7.01
N GLU A 179 3.81 -20.81 6.45
CA GLU A 179 5.21 -21.28 6.36
C GLU A 179 6.03 -20.51 5.30
N CYS A 180 5.40 -19.62 4.54
CA CYS A 180 6.12 -18.78 3.57
C CYS A 180 7.07 -17.85 4.32
N ALA A 181 8.38 -18.13 4.26
CA ALA A 181 9.41 -17.48 5.07
C ALA A 181 9.59 -15.98 4.79
N ASP A 182 9.07 -15.51 3.67
CA ASP A 182 9.22 -14.13 3.19
C ASP A 182 8.04 -13.21 3.58
N ILE A 183 7.07 -13.73 4.35
CA ILE A 183 5.98 -12.93 4.93
C ILE A 183 6.47 -12.24 6.20
N VAL A 184 6.10 -10.98 6.38
CA VAL A 184 6.35 -10.18 7.58
C VAL A 184 5.06 -9.95 8.36
#